data_c17e29953899db4b0a3ba5899bff3e25
#
_entry.id   c17e29953899db4b0a3ba5899bff3e25
#
_cell.length_a   1.000
_cell.length_b   1.000
_cell.length_c   1.000
_cell.angle_alpha   90.00
_cell.angle_beta   90.00
_cell.angle_gamma   90.00
#
_symmetry.space_group_name_H-M   'P 1'
#
loop_
_entity.id
_entity.type
_entity.pdbx_description
1 polymer ?
#
loop_
_entity_poly.entity_id
_entity_poly.type
_entity_poly.pdbx_seq_one_letter_code
_entity_poly.pdbx_strand_id
1 'polypeptide(L)'
;MNLLEDAKQPTLHRYALVEPALCQKFPADWDDQTLPRRPLMHQAAFAHLCAEGPWLIALGTDADNALAHMRTERPSLTVQALISSPAGLDTLAQHLGDALVAQEPSGQTLLLRSYAPHVLPVLIEQTQAPWHAWLFSPIQEWIAVDSTGCERRFTGAGLAEPPPYVPIILDEPLLAQLASDQHPLALLTELQRSTPEVFSSACHGDQLAQVQAALDAARRSGLTHPDDHGLFAVLTLMERRAPNQSPDWPDVLHLVLEQDYALGHALEEIRGEE
;
A
#
# COMPACT_ATOMS: atom_id res chain seq x y z
N MET A 1 -25.40 -4.91 -47.75
CA MET A 1 -25.25 -6.10 -46.90
C MET A 1 -24.29 -5.67 -45.76
N ASN A 2 -24.90 -5.08 -44.71
CA ASN A 2 -24.13 -4.56 -43.56
C ASN A 2 -23.79 -5.73 -42.64
N LEU A 3 -22.54 -6.17 -42.71
CA LEU A 3 -21.91 -7.04 -41.72
C LEU A 3 -21.24 -6.11 -40.68
N LEU A 4 -22.02 -5.41 -39.89
CA LEU A 4 -21.57 -5.01 -38.54
C LEU A 4 -21.78 -6.26 -37.67
N GLU A 5 -20.74 -7.08 -37.61
CA GLU A 5 -20.63 -8.10 -36.57
C GLU A 5 -20.85 -7.40 -35.22
N ASP A 6 -21.91 -7.80 -34.51
CA ASP A 6 -22.10 -7.51 -33.11
C ASP A 6 -20.85 -7.97 -32.35
N ALA A 7 -19.90 -7.10 -32.20
CA ALA A 7 -18.78 -7.32 -31.29
C ALA A 7 -19.37 -7.45 -29.88
N LYS A 8 -19.65 -8.71 -29.52
CA LYS A 8 -20.15 -9.08 -28.19
C LYS A 8 -19.21 -8.46 -27.18
N GLN A 9 -19.70 -7.46 -26.44
CA GLN A 9 -18.88 -6.84 -25.40
C GLN A 9 -18.35 -7.97 -24.49
N PRO A 10 -17.05 -7.99 -24.20
CA PRO A 10 -16.47 -9.04 -23.37
C PRO A 10 -17.15 -9.02 -22.02
N THR A 11 -17.46 -10.20 -21.50
CA THR A 11 -18.05 -10.35 -20.17
C THR A 11 -17.00 -9.87 -19.16
N LEU A 12 -17.34 -8.83 -18.40
CA LEU A 12 -16.49 -8.32 -17.32
C LEU A 12 -16.71 -9.14 -16.05
N HIS A 13 -15.63 -9.62 -15.49
CA HIS A 13 -15.59 -10.26 -14.19
C HIS A 13 -15.13 -9.25 -13.13
N ARG A 14 -15.64 -9.38 -11.92
CA ARG A 14 -15.27 -8.54 -10.78
C ARG A 14 -14.49 -9.36 -9.77
N TYR A 15 -13.41 -8.79 -9.28
CA TYR A 15 -12.48 -9.44 -8.36
C TYR A 15 -12.20 -8.52 -7.18
N ALA A 16 -11.95 -9.12 -6.01
CA ALA A 16 -11.31 -8.45 -4.87
C ALA A 16 -9.87 -8.95 -4.76
N LEU A 17 -8.93 -8.03 -4.69
CA LEU A 17 -7.57 -8.31 -4.26
C LEU A 17 -7.54 -8.11 -2.74
N VAL A 18 -7.22 -9.18 -2.02
CA VAL A 18 -7.23 -9.17 -0.56
C VAL A 18 -5.88 -9.61 -0.01
N GLU A 19 -5.58 -9.15 1.18
CA GLU A 19 -4.37 -9.53 1.89
C GLU A 19 -4.75 -9.90 3.34
N PRO A 20 -4.25 -11.04 3.87
CA PRO A 20 -4.39 -11.37 5.27
C PRO A 20 -3.72 -10.30 6.13
N ALA A 21 -4.24 -10.09 7.34
CA ALA A 21 -3.58 -9.22 8.32
C ALA A 21 -2.17 -9.73 8.62
N LEU A 22 -1.27 -8.83 9.00
CA LEU A 22 0.13 -9.13 9.31
C LEU A 22 0.25 -10.36 10.22
N CYS A 23 1.12 -11.29 9.82
CA CYS A 23 1.37 -12.55 10.53
C CYS A 23 0.17 -13.52 10.58
N GLN A 24 -0.87 -13.31 9.80
CA GLN A 24 -1.99 -14.22 9.67
C GLN A 24 -1.95 -14.94 8.32
N LYS A 25 -2.47 -16.17 8.33
CA LYS A 25 -2.65 -16.93 7.09
C LYS A 25 -4.05 -16.74 6.56
N PHE A 26 -4.19 -16.94 5.26
CA PHE A 26 -5.52 -16.96 4.65
C PHE A 26 -6.39 -18.02 5.33
N PRO A 27 -7.69 -17.75 5.63
CA PRO A 27 -8.56 -18.66 6.34
C PRO A 27 -8.63 -20.05 5.68
N ALA A 28 -8.37 -21.10 6.46
CA ALA A 28 -8.37 -22.49 5.97
C ALA A 28 -9.79 -23.02 5.68
N ASP A 29 -10.80 -22.42 6.29
CA ASP A 29 -12.23 -22.75 6.16
C ASP A 29 -12.93 -21.96 5.05
N TRP A 30 -12.19 -21.41 4.10
CA TRP A 30 -12.74 -20.65 2.98
C TRP A 30 -13.51 -21.56 2.00
N ASP A 31 -14.71 -21.15 1.63
CA ASP A 31 -15.52 -21.87 0.64
C ASP A 31 -15.20 -21.42 -0.80
N ASP A 32 -14.31 -22.16 -1.46
CA ASP A 32 -13.92 -21.91 -2.84
C ASP A 32 -15.04 -22.17 -3.87
N GLN A 33 -16.14 -22.83 -3.48
CA GLN A 33 -17.28 -23.03 -4.38
C GLN A 33 -18.13 -21.78 -4.49
N THR A 34 -18.27 -21.07 -3.37
CA THR A 34 -19.04 -19.82 -3.32
C THR A 34 -18.23 -18.63 -3.84
N LEU A 35 -16.96 -18.53 -3.41
CA LEU A 35 -16.06 -17.45 -3.80
C LEU A 35 -14.70 -18.03 -4.23
N PRO A 36 -14.56 -18.42 -5.51
CA PRO A 36 -13.30 -18.94 -6.05
C PRO A 36 -12.16 -17.96 -5.87
N ARG A 37 -10.99 -18.47 -5.50
CA ARG A 37 -9.81 -17.67 -5.23
C ARG A 37 -8.53 -18.25 -5.82
N ARG A 38 -7.51 -17.40 -5.97
CA ARG A 38 -6.14 -17.81 -6.33
C ARG A 38 -5.12 -17.00 -5.56
N PRO A 39 -4.04 -17.63 -5.07
CA PRO A 39 -2.92 -16.89 -4.50
C PRO A 39 -2.14 -16.19 -5.61
N LEU A 40 -1.58 -15.03 -5.32
CA LEU A 40 -0.73 -14.32 -6.28
C LEU A 40 0.75 -14.67 -6.13
N MET A 41 1.20 -15.10 -4.94
CA MET A 41 2.59 -15.54 -4.72
C MET A 41 2.77 -17.01 -5.13
N HIS A 42 2.73 -17.29 -6.42
CA HIS A 42 2.88 -18.64 -6.99
C HIS A 42 4.30 -18.94 -7.50
N GLN A 43 5.17 -17.94 -7.58
CA GLN A 43 6.55 -18.11 -8.02
C GLN A 43 7.36 -18.93 -6.99
N ALA A 44 8.26 -19.78 -7.48
CA ALA A 44 9.04 -20.69 -6.62
C ALA A 44 9.83 -19.95 -5.51
N ALA A 45 10.34 -18.75 -5.81
CA ALA A 45 11.07 -17.91 -4.86
C ALA A 45 10.20 -17.46 -3.67
N PHE A 46 8.89 -17.30 -3.88
CA PHE A 46 7.94 -16.77 -2.89
C PHE A 46 6.90 -17.81 -2.41
N ALA A 47 7.04 -19.08 -2.83
CA ALA A 47 6.08 -20.13 -2.50
C ALA A 47 5.86 -20.29 -0.99
N HIS A 48 6.88 -20.03 -0.17
CA HIS A 48 6.79 -20.08 1.28
C HIS A 48 5.89 -18.98 1.88
N LEU A 49 5.64 -17.89 1.14
CA LEU A 49 4.77 -16.77 1.52
C LEU A 49 3.35 -16.90 0.94
N CYS A 50 3.07 -17.95 0.18
CA CYS A 50 1.81 -18.11 -0.54
C CYS A 50 0.56 -17.98 0.37
N ALA A 51 0.61 -18.55 1.57
CA ALA A 51 -0.52 -18.51 2.51
C ALA A 51 -0.69 -17.14 3.22
N GLU A 52 0.36 -16.35 3.28
CA GLU A 52 0.42 -15.05 3.95
C GLU A 52 0.38 -13.88 2.97
N GLY A 53 0.48 -14.20 1.68
CA GLY A 53 0.49 -13.22 0.60
C GLY A 53 -0.90 -12.80 0.12
N PRO A 54 -0.94 -11.95 -0.91
CA PRO A 54 -2.18 -11.50 -1.50
C PRO A 54 -2.90 -12.60 -2.28
N TRP A 55 -4.23 -12.52 -2.27
CA TRP A 55 -5.12 -13.42 -2.98
C TRP A 55 -6.06 -12.64 -3.90
N LEU A 56 -6.40 -13.21 -5.03
CA LEU A 56 -7.44 -12.73 -5.93
C LEU A 56 -8.70 -13.58 -5.72
N ILE A 57 -9.82 -12.93 -5.43
CA ILE A 57 -11.12 -13.58 -5.17
C ILE A 57 -12.10 -13.14 -6.24
N ALA A 58 -12.75 -14.10 -6.90
CA ALA A 58 -13.83 -13.81 -7.83
C ALA A 58 -15.13 -13.52 -7.07
N LEU A 59 -15.74 -12.33 -7.31
CA LEU A 59 -16.91 -11.87 -6.58
C LEU A 59 -18.24 -12.33 -7.19
N GLY A 60 -18.22 -12.97 -8.36
CA GLY A 60 -19.43 -13.41 -9.06
C GLY A 60 -20.30 -12.25 -9.53
N THR A 61 -21.61 -12.51 -9.69
CA THR A 61 -22.57 -11.53 -10.19
C THR A 61 -23.09 -10.57 -9.10
N ASP A 62 -22.98 -10.95 -7.83
CA ASP A 62 -23.41 -10.15 -6.68
C ASP A 62 -22.20 -9.67 -5.87
N ALA A 63 -21.37 -8.88 -6.52
CA ALA A 63 -20.10 -8.43 -5.97
C ALA A 63 -20.26 -7.60 -4.68
N ASP A 64 -21.31 -6.81 -4.58
CA ASP A 64 -21.50 -5.91 -3.44
C ASP A 64 -21.88 -6.70 -2.18
N ASN A 65 -22.76 -7.72 -2.30
CA ASN A 65 -23.04 -8.64 -1.19
C ASN A 65 -21.84 -9.51 -0.83
N ALA A 66 -21.08 -9.99 -1.82
CA ALA A 66 -19.86 -10.75 -1.57
C ALA A 66 -18.83 -9.94 -0.76
N LEU A 67 -18.64 -8.67 -1.11
CA LEU A 67 -17.76 -7.75 -0.38
C LEU A 67 -18.28 -7.45 1.04
N ALA A 68 -19.59 -7.17 1.19
CA ALA A 68 -20.18 -6.95 2.49
C ALA A 68 -20.04 -8.17 3.40
N HIS A 69 -20.27 -9.36 2.87
CA HIS A 69 -20.07 -10.63 3.56
C HIS A 69 -18.60 -10.82 3.99
N MET A 70 -17.64 -10.62 3.07
CA MET A 70 -16.22 -10.72 3.41
C MET A 70 -15.81 -9.76 4.54
N ARG A 71 -16.25 -8.51 4.49
CA ARG A 71 -15.94 -7.52 5.52
C ARG A 71 -16.49 -7.88 6.88
N THR A 72 -17.66 -8.49 6.92
CA THR A 72 -18.35 -8.89 8.17
C THR A 72 -17.79 -10.18 8.74
N GLU A 73 -17.66 -11.22 7.92
CA GLU A 73 -17.31 -12.56 8.37
C GLU A 73 -15.78 -12.80 8.43
N ARG A 74 -15.01 -11.96 7.75
CA ARG A 74 -13.54 -12.11 7.61
C ARG A 74 -12.81 -10.78 7.83
N PRO A 75 -12.95 -10.14 8.98
CA PRO A 75 -12.33 -8.84 9.25
C PRO A 75 -10.79 -8.87 9.23
N SER A 76 -10.18 -10.08 9.31
CA SER A 76 -8.73 -10.27 9.17
C SER A 76 -8.22 -10.16 7.73
N LEU A 77 -9.12 -10.12 6.73
CA LEU A 77 -8.77 -9.91 5.33
C LEU A 77 -8.99 -8.45 4.96
N THR A 78 -7.90 -7.79 4.54
CA THR A 78 -7.98 -6.41 4.05
C THR A 78 -8.20 -6.41 2.54
N VAL A 79 -9.28 -5.79 2.07
CA VAL A 79 -9.53 -5.56 0.65
C VAL A 79 -8.62 -4.41 0.21
N GLN A 80 -7.61 -4.72 -0.60
CA GLN A 80 -6.65 -3.75 -1.14
C GLN A 80 -7.17 -3.07 -2.40
N ALA A 81 -7.91 -3.81 -3.24
CA ALA A 81 -8.47 -3.28 -4.48
C ALA A 81 -9.68 -4.07 -4.96
N LEU A 82 -10.49 -3.41 -5.77
CA LEU A 82 -11.51 -4.02 -6.62
C LEU A 82 -11.05 -3.92 -8.08
N ILE A 83 -11.11 -5.03 -8.79
CA ILE A 83 -10.62 -5.11 -10.18
C ILE A 83 -11.75 -5.61 -11.07
N SER A 84 -12.02 -4.89 -12.16
CA SER A 84 -12.86 -5.35 -13.25
C SER A 84 -11.97 -5.76 -14.43
N SER A 85 -12.14 -6.96 -14.94
CA SER A 85 -11.33 -7.51 -16.02
C SER A 85 -12.16 -8.48 -16.88
N PRO A 86 -11.94 -8.54 -18.20
CA PRO A 86 -12.49 -9.61 -19.03
C PRO A 86 -11.70 -10.93 -18.92
N ALA A 87 -10.50 -10.90 -18.35
CA ALA A 87 -9.69 -12.10 -18.11
C ALA A 87 -10.30 -12.97 -17.02
N GLY A 88 -10.25 -14.29 -17.17
CA GLY A 88 -10.68 -15.24 -16.16
C GLY A 88 -9.76 -15.23 -14.92
N LEU A 89 -10.28 -15.81 -13.82
CA LEU A 89 -9.60 -15.79 -12.50
C LEU A 89 -8.15 -16.32 -12.58
N ASP A 90 -7.94 -17.46 -13.23
CA ASP A 90 -6.62 -18.10 -13.33
C ASP A 90 -5.64 -17.23 -14.14
N THR A 91 -6.10 -16.70 -15.26
CA THR A 91 -5.30 -15.82 -16.14
C THR A 91 -4.93 -14.53 -15.43
N LEU A 92 -5.90 -13.90 -14.77
CA LEU A 92 -5.66 -12.63 -14.06
C LEU A 92 -4.76 -12.85 -12.84
N ALA A 93 -4.96 -13.92 -12.07
CA ALA A 93 -4.12 -14.24 -10.93
C ALA A 93 -2.68 -14.53 -11.34
N GLN A 94 -2.48 -15.29 -12.41
CA GLN A 94 -1.13 -15.53 -12.96
C GLN A 94 -0.47 -14.20 -13.35
N HIS A 95 -1.18 -13.36 -14.11
CA HIS A 95 -0.67 -12.07 -14.56
C HIS A 95 -0.30 -11.14 -13.39
N LEU A 96 -1.19 -10.97 -12.42
CA LEU A 96 -0.93 -10.14 -11.24
C LEU A 96 0.17 -10.72 -10.35
N GLY A 97 0.25 -12.06 -10.27
CA GLY A 97 1.34 -12.73 -9.57
C GLY A 97 2.69 -12.48 -10.23
N ASP A 98 2.77 -12.56 -11.55
CA ASP A 98 4.00 -12.24 -12.30
C ASP A 98 4.41 -10.76 -12.08
N ALA A 99 3.42 -9.88 -11.90
CA ALA A 99 3.64 -8.47 -11.57
C ALA A 99 4.15 -8.19 -10.14
N LEU A 100 4.18 -9.21 -9.27
CA LEU A 100 4.83 -9.10 -7.95
C LEU A 100 6.35 -9.23 -8.02
N VAL A 101 6.89 -9.60 -9.18
CA VAL A 101 8.33 -9.77 -9.37
C VAL A 101 8.87 -8.62 -10.19
N ALA A 102 9.80 -7.87 -9.61
CA ALA A 102 10.53 -6.82 -10.29
C ALA A 102 12.04 -7.11 -10.25
N GLN A 103 12.80 -6.44 -11.09
CA GLN A 103 14.24 -6.54 -11.17
C GLN A 103 14.88 -5.15 -11.05
N GLU A 104 15.94 -5.07 -10.29
CA GLU A 104 16.85 -3.92 -10.32
C GLU A 104 17.73 -3.95 -11.58
N PRO A 105 18.33 -2.83 -11.97
CA PRO A 105 19.33 -2.80 -13.05
C PRO A 105 20.52 -3.73 -12.82
N SER A 106 20.82 -4.02 -11.56
CA SER A 106 21.84 -4.98 -11.13
C SER A 106 21.50 -6.45 -11.43
N GLY A 107 20.21 -6.72 -11.79
CA GLY A 107 19.66 -8.06 -11.97
C GLY A 107 19.14 -8.69 -10.68
N GLN A 108 19.20 -8.00 -9.54
CA GLN A 108 18.60 -8.50 -8.30
C GLN A 108 17.07 -8.52 -8.42
N THR A 109 16.48 -9.64 -7.99
CA THR A 109 15.02 -9.81 -7.97
C THR A 109 14.44 -9.24 -6.68
N LEU A 110 13.40 -8.44 -6.81
CA LEU A 110 12.66 -7.81 -5.72
C LEU A 110 11.21 -8.29 -5.71
N LEU A 111 10.61 -8.36 -4.53
CA LEU A 111 9.17 -8.48 -4.36
C LEU A 111 8.55 -7.08 -4.44
N LEU A 112 7.76 -6.86 -5.48
CA LEU A 112 7.05 -5.60 -5.72
C LEU A 112 5.57 -5.77 -5.37
N ARG A 113 5.12 -5.14 -4.29
CA ARG A 113 3.69 -5.10 -3.95
C ARG A 113 2.97 -4.08 -4.86
N SER A 114 2.87 -4.43 -6.15
CA SER A 114 2.34 -3.54 -7.21
C SER A 114 0.94 -3.00 -6.95
N TYR A 115 0.17 -3.66 -6.08
CA TYR A 115 -1.18 -3.29 -5.67
C TYR A 115 -1.22 -2.35 -4.44
N ALA A 116 -0.10 -2.14 -3.77
CA ALA A 116 -0.08 -1.34 -2.55
C ALA A 116 -0.44 0.13 -2.83
N PRO A 117 -1.17 0.81 -1.93
CA PRO A 117 -1.69 2.16 -2.16
C PRO A 117 -0.64 3.21 -2.50
N HIS A 118 0.60 3.03 -2.01
CA HIS A 118 1.73 3.94 -2.29
C HIS A 118 2.54 3.54 -3.52
N VAL A 119 2.45 2.28 -3.97
CA VAL A 119 3.19 1.74 -5.12
C VAL A 119 2.40 1.92 -6.42
N LEU A 120 1.13 1.53 -6.42
CA LEU A 120 0.29 1.53 -7.62
C LEU A 120 0.24 2.88 -8.35
N PRO A 121 0.05 4.04 -7.68
CA PRO A 121 0.05 5.34 -8.37
C PRO A 121 1.37 5.63 -9.08
N VAL A 122 2.49 5.27 -8.44
CA VAL A 122 3.84 5.46 -9.03
C VAL A 122 4.01 4.63 -10.29
N LEU A 123 3.54 3.37 -10.26
CA LEU A 123 3.61 2.48 -11.43
C LEU A 123 2.71 2.96 -12.58
N ILE A 124 1.54 3.49 -12.29
CA ILE A 124 0.60 4.03 -13.28
C ILE A 124 1.20 5.23 -14.04
N GLU A 125 1.99 6.05 -13.38
CA GLU A 125 2.64 7.21 -14.00
C GLU A 125 3.77 6.82 -14.97
N GLN A 126 4.29 5.59 -14.91
CA GLN A 126 5.41 5.11 -15.73
C GLN A 126 4.98 4.71 -17.16
N THR A 127 4.18 5.54 -17.84
CA THR A 127 3.57 5.23 -19.15
C THR A 127 4.57 4.94 -20.27
N GLN A 128 5.83 5.36 -20.12
CA GLN A 128 6.90 5.11 -21.10
C GLN A 128 7.69 3.82 -20.81
N ALA A 129 7.47 3.19 -19.67
CA ALA A 129 8.16 1.95 -19.32
C ALA A 129 7.66 0.78 -20.20
N PRO A 130 8.53 -0.06 -20.74
CA PRO A 130 8.14 -1.18 -21.64
C PRO A 130 7.12 -2.13 -21.01
N TRP A 131 7.18 -2.32 -19.67
CA TRP A 131 6.30 -3.20 -18.93
C TRP A 131 4.93 -2.56 -18.60
N HIS A 132 4.78 -1.23 -18.71
CA HIS A 132 3.56 -0.54 -18.30
C HIS A 132 2.31 -1.05 -19.05
N ALA A 133 2.38 -1.10 -20.40
CA ALA A 133 1.28 -1.59 -21.21
C ALA A 133 0.94 -3.07 -20.89
N TRP A 134 1.94 -3.89 -20.61
CA TRP A 134 1.74 -5.27 -20.18
C TRP A 134 1.03 -5.33 -18.83
N LEU A 135 1.54 -4.61 -17.81
CA LEU A 135 1.03 -4.67 -16.44
C LEU A 135 -0.47 -4.34 -16.36
N PHE A 136 -0.91 -3.33 -17.10
CA PHE A 136 -2.30 -2.85 -17.03
C PHE A 136 -3.20 -3.43 -18.16
N SER A 137 -2.66 -4.28 -19.02
CA SER A 137 -3.40 -4.80 -20.18
C SER A 137 -4.68 -5.58 -19.84
N PRO A 138 -4.73 -6.49 -18.84
CA PRO A 138 -5.95 -7.24 -18.56
C PRO A 138 -6.96 -6.46 -17.71
N ILE A 139 -6.57 -5.30 -17.21
CA ILE A 139 -7.39 -4.50 -16.32
C ILE A 139 -8.31 -3.60 -17.15
N GLN A 140 -9.63 -3.69 -16.93
CA GLN A 140 -10.57 -2.70 -17.43
C GLN A 140 -10.69 -1.53 -16.46
N GLU A 141 -10.83 -1.84 -15.18
CA GLU A 141 -10.88 -0.86 -14.11
C GLU A 141 -10.21 -1.43 -12.85
N TRP A 142 -9.43 -0.60 -12.18
CA TRP A 142 -8.84 -0.88 -10.88
C TRP A 142 -9.27 0.20 -9.91
N ILE A 143 -9.99 -0.18 -8.87
CA ILE A 143 -10.40 0.71 -7.79
C ILE A 143 -9.56 0.33 -6.57
N ALA A 144 -8.71 1.24 -6.13
CA ALA A 144 -7.88 1.06 -4.95
C ALA A 144 -8.16 2.17 -3.93
N VAL A 145 -8.00 1.85 -2.66
CA VAL A 145 -7.99 2.85 -1.60
C VAL A 145 -6.58 3.37 -1.48
N ASP A 146 -6.39 4.67 -1.63
CA ASP A 146 -5.07 5.28 -1.47
C ASP A 146 -4.69 5.44 0.02
N SER A 147 -3.46 5.92 0.25
CA SER A 147 -2.95 6.14 1.61
C SER A 147 -3.76 7.14 2.44
N THR A 148 -4.61 7.95 1.80
CA THR A 148 -5.50 8.90 2.47
C THR A 148 -6.89 8.33 2.76
N GLY A 149 -7.15 7.07 2.36
CA GLY A 149 -8.45 6.42 2.48
C GLY A 149 -9.44 6.78 1.36
N CYS A 150 -9.00 7.52 0.34
CA CYS A 150 -9.83 7.86 -0.81
C CYS A 150 -9.78 6.76 -1.88
N GLU A 151 -10.94 6.45 -2.45
CA GLU A 151 -11.00 5.58 -3.62
C GLU A 151 -10.42 6.27 -4.85
N ARG A 152 -9.48 5.61 -5.50
CA ARG A 152 -8.93 6.01 -6.78
C ARG A 152 -9.24 4.97 -7.85
N ARG A 153 -9.61 5.45 -9.03
CA ARG A 153 -9.95 4.62 -10.18
C ARG A 153 -8.90 4.76 -11.26
N PHE A 154 -8.43 3.63 -11.74
CA PHE A 154 -7.48 3.53 -12.83
C PHE A 154 -8.07 2.67 -13.93
N THR A 155 -7.85 3.05 -15.18
CA THR A 155 -8.36 2.34 -16.34
C THR A 155 -7.20 1.79 -17.15
N GLY A 156 -7.26 0.52 -17.48
CA GLY A 156 -6.32 -0.16 -18.37
C GLY A 156 -6.94 -0.53 -19.71
N ALA A 157 -6.31 -1.43 -20.46
CA ALA A 157 -6.75 -1.80 -21.80
C ALA A 157 -7.91 -2.80 -21.84
N GLY A 158 -8.18 -3.55 -20.76
CA GLY A 158 -9.27 -4.52 -20.66
C GLY A 158 -9.15 -5.68 -21.64
N LEU A 159 -7.97 -6.25 -21.79
CA LEU A 159 -7.73 -7.40 -22.66
C LEU A 159 -8.07 -8.71 -21.92
N ALA A 160 -8.83 -9.61 -22.56
CA ALA A 160 -9.13 -10.93 -22.02
C ALA A 160 -7.88 -11.82 -21.93
N GLU A 161 -6.98 -11.67 -22.88
CA GLU A 161 -5.70 -12.36 -22.95
C GLU A 161 -4.57 -11.31 -22.85
N PRO A 162 -3.81 -11.31 -21.76
CA PRO A 162 -2.66 -10.42 -21.63
C PRO A 162 -1.62 -10.70 -22.73
N PRO A 163 -0.89 -9.67 -23.20
CA PRO A 163 0.24 -9.89 -24.09
C PRO A 163 1.36 -10.68 -23.38
N PRO A 164 2.37 -11.17 -24.14
CA PRO A 164 3.51 -11.86 -23.55
C PRO A 164 4.14 -11.08 -22.40
N TYR A 165 4.61 -11.80 -21.39
CA TYR A 165 5.24 -11.24 -20.19
C TYR A 165 6.39 -10.28 -20.55
N VAL A 166 6.39 -9.14 -19.86
CA VAL A 166 7.46 -8.14 -19.93
C VAL A 166 7.98 -7.92 -18.49
N PRO A 167 9.28 -8.17 -18.22
CA PRO A 167 9.84 -7.96 -16.90
C PRO A 167 9.68 -6.53 -16.42
N ILE A 168 9.25 -6.35 -15.17
CA ILE A 168 9.22 -5.04 -14.51
C ILE A 168 10.64 -4.72 -14.08
N ILE A 169 11.28 -3.78 -14.77
CA ILE A 169 12.61 -3.29 -14.41
C ILE A 169 12.44 -1.94 -13.73
N LEU A 170 12.94 -1.84 -12.50
CA LEU A 170 12.91 -0.64 -11.68
C LEU A 170 14.27 0.05 -11.82
N ASP A 171 14.34 1.15 -12.59
CA ASP A 171 15.53 1.97 -12.66
C ASP A 171 15.79 2.72 -11.35
N GLU A 172 16.99 3.32 -11.20
CA GLU A 172 17.35 4.04 -9.96
C GLU A 172 16.35 5.14 -9.57
N PRO A 173 15.85 6.01 -10.49
CA PRO A 173 14.84 7.01 -10.15
C PRO A 173 13.55 6.41 -9.62
N LEU A 174 13.05 5.33 -10.26
CA LEU A 174 11.84 4.66 -9.84
C LEU A 174 12.02 3.93 -8.50
N LEU A 175 13.16 3.28 -8.29
CA LEU A 175 13.52 2.69 -7.00
C LEU A 175 13.56 3.74 -5.89
N ALA A 176 14.20 4.89 -6.14
CA ALA A 176 14.23 5.99 -5.19
C ALA A 176 12.81 6.53 -4.89
N GLN A 177 11.95 6.63 -5.90
CA GLN A 177 10.57 7.06 -5.73
C GLN A 177 9.74 6.05 -4.92
N LEU A 178 9.91 4.74 -5.18
CA LEU A 178 9.22 3.67 -4.45
C LEU A 178 9.78 3.48 -3.03
N ALA A 179 11.05 3.74 -2.81
CA ALA A 179 11.69 3.72 -1.50
C ALA A 179 11.44 5.00 -0.70
N SER A 180 11.02 6.09 -1.38
CA SER A 180 10.78 7.35 -0.72
C SER A 180 9.60 7.24 0.24
N ASP A 181 9.93 7.50 1.47
CA ASP A 181 9.01 7.75 2.58
C ASP A 181 8.03 6.64 2.99
N GLN A 182 8.55 5.44 3.26
CA GLN A 182 7.79 4.42 4.00
C GLN A 182 7.74 4.71 5.52
N HIS A 183 8.48 5.72 6.00
CA HIS A 183 8.54 6.07 7.41
C HIS A 183 7.15 6.37 8.03
N PRO A 184 6.22 7.12 7.38
CA PRO A 184 4.90 7.34 7.94
C PRO A 184 4.10 6.05 8.14
N LEU A 185 4.18 5.09 7.22
CA LEU A 185 3.48 3.80 7.33
C LEU A 185 4.08 2.91 8.41
N ALA A 186 5.41 2.88 8.51
CA ALA A 186 6.10 2.13 9.54
C ALA A 186 5.77 2.69 10.94
N LEU A 187 5.81 4.01 11.09
CA LEU A 187 5.45 4.69 12.33
C LEU A 187 3.97 4.49 12.68
N LEU A 188 3.07 4.58 11.70
CA LEU A 188 1.66 4.29 11.88
C LEU A 188 1.44 2.86 12.40
N THR A 189 2.07 1.87 11.77
CA THR A 189 1.96 0.46 12.17
C THR A 189 2.44 0.25 13.60
N GLU A 190 3.55 0.86 13.96
CA GLU A 190 4.09 0.78 15.32
C GLU A 190 3.15 1.42 16.35
N LEU A 191 2.61 2.61 16.06
CA LEU A 191 1.68 3.30 16.95
C LEU A 191 0.34 2.56 17.07
N GLN A 192 -0.18 1.98 16.00
CA GLN A 192 -1.39 1.13 16.06
C GLN A 192 -1.20 -0.09 16.96
N ARG A 193 0.03 -0.62 17.02
CA ARG A 193 0.38 -1.78 17.83
C ARG A 193 0.62 -1.42 19.30
N SER A 194 1.33 -0.32 19.56
CA SER A 194 1.83 0.04 20.89
C SER A 194 0.91 1.01 21.66
N THR A 195 0.31 1.97 20.97
CA THR A 195 -0.44 3.08 21.56
C THR A 195 -1.60 3.53 20.65
N PRO A 196 -2.58 2.66 20.33
CA PRO A 196 -3.65 2.99 19.38
C PRO A 196 -4.53 4.18 19.83
N GLU A 197 -4.54 4.49 21.11
CA GLU A 197 -5.31 5.59 21.73
C GLU A 197 -4.79 6.99 21.35
N VAL A 198 -3.61 7.11 20.75
CA VAL A 198 -3.08 8.42 20.31
C VAL A 198 -3.87 8.98 19.13
N PHE A 199 -4.54 8.10 18.37
CA PHE A 199 -5.32 8.51 17.22
C PHE A 199 -6.72 9.02 17.60
N SER A 200 -7.15 10.09 16.95
CA SER A 200 -8.49 10.64 17.13
C SER A 200 -9.56 9.96 16.27
N SER A 201 -9.17 9.12 15.35
CA SER A 201 -10.05 8.39 14.41
C SER A 201 -9.67 6.91 14.35
N ALA A 202 -10.64 6.04 14.14
CA ALA A 202 -10.42 4.63 13.83
C ALA A 202 -10.15 4.37 12.34
N CYS A 203 -10.32 5.37 11.47
CA CYS A 203 -10.04 5.27 10.04
C CYS A 203 -8.55 5.26 9.79
N HIS A 204 -8.05 4.22 9.10
CA HIS A 204 -6.63 4.07 8.79
C HIS A 204 -6.07 5.27 7.99
N GLY A 205 -6.83 5.78 7.01
CA GLY A 205 -6.43 6.95 6.22
C GLY A 205 -6.27 8.21 7.06
N ASP A 206 -7.20 8.47 8.02
CA ASP A 206 -7.11 9.60 8.94
C ASP A 206 -5.90 9.47 9.86
N GLN A 207 -5.63 8.25 10.35
CA GLN A 207 -4.47 7.97 11.21
C GLN A 207 -3.17 8.21 10.44
N LEU A 208 -3.08 7.75 9.19
CA LEU A 208 -1.92 7.99 8.34
C LEU A 208 -1.73 9.49 8.08
N ALA A 209 -2.81 10.22 7.78
CA ALA A 209 -2.77 11.67 7.60
C ALA A 209 -2.28 12.40 8.86
N GLN A 210 -2.69 11.96 10.06
CA GLN A 210 -2.19 12.50 11.32
C GLN A 210 -0.69 12.27 11.50
N VAL A 211 -0.19 11.06 11.20
CA VAL A 211 1.24 10.73 11.24
C VAL A 211 2.03 11.57 10.25
N GLN A 212 1.57 11.67 9.00
CA GLN A 212 2.22 12.48 7.97
C GLN A 212 2.29 13.96 8.36
N ALA A 213 1.18 14.52 8.86
CA ALA A 213 1.15 15.91 9.29
C ALA A 213 2.13 16.18 10.45
N ALA A 214 2.27 15.23 11.39
CA ALA A 214 3.20 15.33 12.51
C ALA A 214 4.67 15.24 12.05
N LEU A 215 5.00 14.33 11.13
CA LEU A 215 6.32 14.22 10.52
C LEU A 215 6.69 15.46 9.69
N ASP A 216 5.74 16.01 8.94
CA ASP A 216 5.95 17.26 8.21
C ASP A 216 6.16 18.46 9.15
N ALA A 217 5.49 18.47 10.31
CA ALA A 217 5.73 19.48 11.33
C ALA A 217 7.14 19.35 11.91
N ALA A 218 7.64 18.12 12.13
CA ALA A 218 9.01 17.87 12.56
C ALA A 218 10.04 18.45 11.58
N ARG A 219 9.87 18.15 10.28
CA ARG A 219 10.76 18.69 9.22
C ARG A 219 10.74 20.21 9.20
N ARG A 220 9.55 20.85 9.30
CA ARG A 220 9.42 22.32 9.34
C ARG A 220 9.97 22.95 10.61
N SER A 221 10.11 22.21 11.69
CA SER A 221 10.65 22.73 12.96
C SER A 221 12.17 22.77 13.00
N GLY A 222 12.86 22.37 11.91
CA GLY A 222 14.31 22.47 11.76
C GLY A 222 15.07 21.20 12.11
N LEU A 223 14.38 20.13 12.54
CA LEU A 223 15.02 18.83 12.78
C LEU A 223 15.52 18.21 11.47
N THR A 224 16.68 17.57 11.51
CA THR A 224 17.32 17.00 10.33
C THR A 224 17.42 15.48 10.38
N HIS A 225 17.45 14.88 11.58
CA HIS A 225 17.61 13.45 11.74
C HIS A 225 16.27 12.71 11.68
N PRO A 226 16.15 11.58 10.94
CA PRO A 226 14.91 10.82 10.82
C PRO A 226 14.33 10.31 12.15
N ASP A 227 15.20 9.88 13.08
CA ASP A 227 14.77 9.37 14.39
C ASP A 227 14.14 10.49 15.24
N ASP A 228 14.67 11.72 15.14
CA ASP A 228 14.11 12.90 15.82
C ASP A 228 12.77 13.29 15.20
N HIS A 229 12.59 13.12 13.88
CA HIS A 229 11.28 13.30 13.24
C HIS A 229 10.26 12.31 13.78
N GLY A 230 10.66 11.04 13.96
CA GLY A 230 9.81 9.99 14.52
C GLY A 230 9.37 10.34 15.95
N LEU A 231 10.34 10.68 16.82
CA LEU A 231 10.04 11.06 18.21
C LEU A 231 9.15 12.31 18.30
N PHE A 232 9.46 13.35 17.50
CA PHE A 232 8.63 14.56 17.44
C PHE A 232 7.18 14.25 17.04
N ALA A 233 7.00 13.37 16.04
CA ALA A 233 5.67 12.96 15.58
C ALA A 233 4.92 12.18 16.67
N VAL A 234 5.57 11.25 17.35
CA VAL A 234 5.00 10.51 18.49
C VAL A 234 4.54 11.47 19.58
N LEU A 235 5.40 12.38 20.02
CA LEU A 235 5.06 13.37 21.05
C LEU A 235 3.90 14.28 20.60
N THR A 236 3.90 14.73 19.35
CA THR A 236 2.81 15.54 18.78
C THR A 236 1.46 14.82 18.89
N LEU A 237 1.42 13.52 18.57
CA LEU A 237 0.20 12.72 18.60
C LEU A 237 -0.25 12.42 20.04
N MET A 238 0.69 12.09 20.93
CA MET A 238 0.40 11.78 22.34
C MET A 238 -0.08 13.01 23.11
N GLU A 239 0.61 14.13 22.99
CA GLU A 239 0.30 15.36 23.71
C GLU A 239 -0.76 16.22 23.00
N ARG A 240 -1.16 15.85 21.79
CA ARG A 240 -2.05 16.63 20.89
C ARG A 240 -1.56 18.08 20.68
N ARG A 241 -0.27 18.27 20.85
CA ARG A 241 0.44 19.53 20.72
C ARG A 241 1.85 19.27 20.21
N ALA A 242 2.27 20.01 19.20
CA ALA A 242 3.61 19.85 18.66
C ALA A 242 4.68 20.42 19.62
N PRO A 243 5.81 19.71 19.85
CA PRO A 243 6.88 20.16 20.75
C PRO A 243 7.41 21.56 20.42
N ASN A 244 7.45 21.94 19.15
CA ASN A 244 7.88 23.28 18.70
C ASN A 244 6.94 24.43 19.08
N GLN A 245 5.83 24.14 19.74
CA GLN A 245 4.95 25.15 20.34
C GLN A 245 5.33 25.48 21.78
N SER A 246 6.34 24.79 22.34
CA SER A 246 6.91 25.18 23.64
C SER A 246 7.76 26.44 23.50
N PRO A 247 7.76 27.33 24.52
CA PRO A 247 8.66 28.48 24.54
C PRO A 247 10.14 28.07 24.56
N ASP A 248 10.45 26.88 25.08
CA ASP A 248 11.81 26.33 25.22
C ASP A 248 12.33 25.68 23.95
N TRP A 249 11.51 25.64 22.88
CA TRP A 249 11.89 24.99 21.65
C TRP A 249 13.19 25.52 21.01
N PRO A 250 13.51 26.83 21.04
CA PRO A 250 14.78 27.33 20.53
C PRO A 250 15.99 26.73 21.23
N ASP A 251 15.90 26.52 22.54
CA ASP A 251 16.99 25.93 23.36
C ASP A 251 17.14 24.44 23.06
N VAL A 252 16.02 23.72 22.96
CA VAL A 252 16.00 22.31 22.52
C VAL A 252 16.63 22.18 21.13
N LEU A 253 16.24 23.03 20.19
CA LEU A 253 16.76 22.98 18.83
C LEU A 253 18.28 23.30 18.79
N HIS A 254 18.74 24.23 19.62
CA HIS A 254 20.17 24.53 19.78
C HIS A 254 20.96 23.29 20.26
N LEU A 255 20.47 22.55 21.26
CA LEU A 255 21.09 21.32 21.74
C LEU A 255 21.15 20.25 20.64
N VAL A 256 20.07 20.08 19.88
CA VAL A 256 19.99 19.09 18.81
C VAL A 256 20.94 19.43 17.66
N LEU A 257 20.95 20.67 17.17
CA LEU A 257 21.66 21.03 15.95
C LEU A 257 23.13 21.40 16.19
N GLU A 258 23.47 21.99 17.31
CA GLU A 258 24.83 22.48 17.56
C GLU A 258 25.62 21.59 18.52
N GLN A 259 24.95 20.84 19.39
CA GLN A 259 25.59 19.92 20.34
C GLN A 259 25.39 18.45 19.99
N ASP A 260 24.71 18.16 18.85
CA ASP A 260 24.46 16.80 18.35
C ASP A 260 23.69 15.89 19.33
N TYR A 261 22.79 16.49 20.13
CA TYR A 261 21.95 15.73 21.04
C TYR A 261 20.79 15.10 20.24
N ALA A 262 20.42 13.86 20.61
CA ALA A 262 19.13 13.32 20.17
C ALA A 262 17.98 14.13 20.81
N LEU A 263 16.89 14.33 20.08
CA LEU A 263 15.74 15.15 20.52
C LEU A 263 15.24 14.76 21.91
N GLY A 264 15.18 13.45 22.22
CA GLY A 264 14.74 12.94 23.53
C GLY A 264 15.62 13.46 24.65
N HIS A 265 16.94 13.42 24.48
CA HIS A 265 17.90 13.89 25.47
C HIS A 265 17.84 15.41 25.65
N ALA A 266 17.74 16.16 24.55
CA ALA A 266 17.59 17.62 24.62
C ALA A 266 16.32 18.05 25.36
N LEU A 267 15.21 17.33 25.17
CA LEU A 267 13.96 17.59 25.90
C LEU A 267 14.05 17.26 27.40
N GLU A 268 14.79 16.20 27.77
CA GLU A 268 15.02 15.85 29.19
C GLU A 268 15.92 16.86 29.88
N GLU A 269 16.97 17.32 29.22
CA GLU A 269 17.92 18.31 29.74
C GLU A 269 17.21 19.61 30.09
N ILE A 270 16.42 20.15 29.17
CA ILE A 270 15.68 21.41 29.37
C ILE A 270 14.61 21.26 30.47
N ARG A 271 13.91 20.10 30.53
CA ARG A 271 12.89 19.83 31.57
C ARG A 271 13.50 19.56 32.96
N GLY A 272 14.74 19.10 33.02
CA GLY A 272 15.46 18.81 34.27
C GLY A 272 16.05 20.03 34.94
N GLU A 273 16.12 21.17 34.26
CA GLU A 273 16.60 22.44 34.80
C GLU A 273 15.49 23.28 35.52
N GLU A 274 14.19 22.87 35.39
CA GLU A 274 13.07 23.45 36.16
C GLU A 274 12.91 22.75 37.53
#